data_e85a194bed91dc6326146639d65039eb
#
_entry.id   e85a194bed91dc6326146639d65039eb
#
_cell.length_a   1.000
_cell.length_b   1.000
_cell.length_c   1.000
_cell.angle_alpha   90.00
_cell.angle_beta   90.00
_cell.angle_gamma   90.00
#
_symmetry.space_group_name_H-M   'P 1'
#
loop_
_entity.id
_entity.type
_entity.pdbx_description
1 polymer ?
#
loop_
_entity_poly.entity_id
_entity_poly.type
_entity_poly.pdbx_seq_one_letter_code
_entity_poly.pdbx_strand_id
1 'polypeptide(L)'
;MNYQFHHVGIPTTEVRPGERYSAPFKMYTSGGEAPTRIQYHRFEEGCPLHPLLQTKPHVAFKVDSIDEAIRGKNVILEPYFPFEGFKVAAIEENGWPIEFIETSLSEEEIWGGSAYKNSVIYPESE
;
A
#
# COMPACT_ATOMS: atom_id res chain seq x y z
N MET A 1 17.69 -3.45 11.62
CA MET A 1 16.69 -3.82 10.61
C MET A 1 16.81 -2.87 9.43
N ASN A 2 16.69 -3.38 8.21
CA ASN A 2 16.79 -2.54 7.01
C ASN A 2 15.44 -1.98 6.61
N TYR A 3 15.46 -0.71 6.18
CA TYR A 3 14.29 -0.06 5.61
C TYR A 3 14.65 0.35 4.20
N GLN A 4 13.85 -0.09 3.24
CA GLN A 4 14.09 0.23 1.85
C GLN A 4 12.85 0.89 1.27
N PHE A 5 13.01 2.07 0.67
CA PHE A 5 11.89 2.78 0.09
C PHE A 5 11.16 1.90 -0.93
N HIS A 6 9.85 1.86 -0.85
CA HIS A 6 9.04 1.09 -1.79
C HIS A 6 8.18 2.00 -2.65
N HIS A 7 7.35 2.82 -2.02
CA HIS A 7 6.51 3.74 -2.78
C HIS A 7 5.95 4.82 -1.84
N VAL A 8 5.31 5.81 -2.46
CA VAL A 8 4.55 6.85 -1.75
C VAL A 8 3.11 6.76 -2.22
N GLY A 9 2.17 6.80 -1.27
CA GLY A 9 0.75 6.81 -1.58
C GLY A 9 0.16 8.16 -1.24
N ILE A 10 -0.57 8.75 -2.19
CA ILE A 10 -1.14 10.09 -2.03
C ILE A 10 -2.64 10.02 -2.22
N PRO A 11 -3.44 10.40 -1.19
CA PRO A 11 -4.88 10.46 -1.34
C PRO A 11 -5.28 11.54 -2.33
N THR A 12 -6.28 11.28 -3.14
CA THR A 12 -6.78 12.25 -4.10
C THR A 12 -8.28 12.09 -4.26
N THR A 13 -8.95 13.16 -4.67
CA THR A 13 -10.36 13.09 -5.03
C THR A 13 -10.54 13.13 -6.55
N GLU A 14 -9.46 13.18 -7.29
CA GLU A 14 -9.52 13.29 -8.74
C GLU A 14 -9.50 11.92 -9.39
N VAL A 15 -10.35 11.74 -10.40
CA VAL A 15 -10.30 10.55 -11.24
C VAL A 15 -9.05 10.63 -12.10
N ARG A 16 -8.23 9.60 -12.07
CA ARG A 16 -6.95 9.61 -12.77
C ARG A 16 -6.89 8.48 -13.79
N PRO A 17 -6.08 8.64 -14.84
CA PRO A 17 -5.93 7.56 -15.83
C PRO A 17 -5.37 6.31 -15.20
N GLY A 18 -5.81 5.16 -15.67
CA GLY A 18 -5.24 3.89 -15.26
C GLY A 18 -5.67 3.42 -13.88
N GLU A 19 -6.73 3.98 -13.33
CA GLU A 19 -7.20 3.56 -12.02
C GLU A 19 -7.60 2.09 -12.02
N ARG A 20 -7.25 1.40 -10.93
CA ARG A 20 -7.64 0.03 -10.66
C ARG A 20 -8.45 0.04 -9.38
N TYR A 21 -9.55 -0.69 -9.36
CA TYR A 21 -10.49 -0.65 -8.25
C TYR A 21 -10.32 -1.85 -7.34
N SER A 22 -10.30 -1.60 -6.03
CA SER A 22 -10.30 -2.64 -5.01
C SER A 22 -11.65 -2.63 -4.31
N ALA A 23 -12.47 -3.65 -4.59
CA ALA A 23 -13.79 -3.74 -3.95
C ALA A 23 -13.68 -3.92 -2.43
N PRO A 24 -12.77 -4.76 -1.93
CA PRO A 24 -12.67 -4.92 -0.47
C PRO A 24 -12.34 -3.63 0.26
N PHE A 25 -11.53 -2.76 -0.33
CA PHE A 25 -11.16 -1.51 0.31
C PHE A 25 -11.92 -0.31 -0.20
N LYS A 26 -12.76 -0.50 -1.22
CA LYS A 26 -13.57 0.59 -1.79
C LYS A 26 -12.67 1.76 -2.17
N MET A 27 -11.63 1.45 -2.94
CA MET A 27 -10.68 2.49 -3.35
C MET A 27 -10.13 2.21 -4.74
N TYR A 28 -9.71 3.29 -5.39
CA TYR A 28 -9.04 3.23 -6.68
C TYR A 28 -7.57 3.57 -6.49
N THR A 29 -6.70 2.85 -7.19
CA THR A 29 -5.26 3.08 -7.15
C THR A 29 -4.76 3.34 -8.56
N SER A 30 -3.89 4.34 -8.72
CA SER A 30 -3.28 4.65 -10.00
C SER A 30 -1.83 5.07 -9.77
N GLY A 31 -1.05 5.16 -10.85
CA GLY A 31 0.33 5.55 -10.77
C GLY A 31 1.23 4.43 -10.31
N GLY A 32 2.37 4.79 -9.74
CA GLY A 32 3.33 3.82 -9.22
C GLY A 32 4.50 3.55 -10.15
N GLU A 33 4.64 4.33 -11.22
CA GLU A 33 5.73 4.11 -12.17
C GLU A 33 7.09 4.44 -11.57
N ALA A 34 8.10 3.70 -12.04
CA ALA A 34 9.48 3.97 -11.65
C ALA A 34 9.93 5.29 -12.27
N PRO A 35 10.89 5.98 -11.67
CA PRO A 35 11.64 5.57 -10.49
C PRO A 35 11.01 6.01 -9.18
N THR A 36 10.03 6.93 -9.22
CA THR A 36 9.52 7.54 -8.01
C THR A 36 8.48 6.71 -7.26
N ARG A 37 7.80 5.81 -7.97
CA ARG A 37 6.78 4.95 -7.38
C ARG A 37 5.73 5.75 -6.60
N ILE A 38 5.22 6.82 -7.19
CA ILE A 38 4.17 7.62 -6.57
C ILE A 38 2.83 7.06 -7.00
N GLN A 39 2.06 6.58 -6.02
CA GLN A 39 0.71 6.06 -6.25
C GLN A 39 -0.31 7.05 -5.75
N TYR A 40 -1.48 7.04 -6.37
CA TYR A 40 -2.61 7.86 -5.95
C TYR A 40 -3.76 6.93 -5.55
N HIS A 41 -4.43 7.29 -4.45
CA HIS A 41 -5.55 6.51 -3.95
C HIS A 41 -6.77 7.40 -3.83
N ARG A 42 -7.85 7.00 -4.49
CA ARG A 42 -9.13 7.70 -4.43
C ARG A 42 -10.11 6.79 -3.71
N PHE A 43 -10.66 7.26 -2.61
CA PHE A 43 -11.44 6.43 -1.70
C PHE A 43 -12.93 6.71 -1.87
N GLU A 44 -13.73 5.64 -1.80
CA GLU A 44 -15.17 5.76 -1.79
C GLU A 44 -15.68 5.83 -0.37
N GLU A 45 -16.90 6.34 -0.23
CA GLU A 45 -17.56 6.36 1.07
C GLU A 45 -17.72 4.93 1.56
N GLY A 46 -17.43 4.73 2.87
CA GLY A 46 -17.52 3.39 3.43
C GLY A 46 -16.23 2.60 3.35
N CYS A 47 -15.15 3.21 2.86
CA CYS A 47 -13.84 2.56 2.85
C CYS A 47 -13.47 2.15 4.28
N PRO A 48 -13.07 0.88 4.51
CA PRO A 48 -12.80 0.40 5.86
C PRO A 48 -11.44 0.78 6.41
N LEU A 49 -10.59 1.42 5.62
CA LEU A 49 -9.24 1.76 6.08
C LEU A 49 -9.29 2.88 7.11
N HIS A 50 -8.26 2.92 7.96
CA HIS A 50 -8.14 3.96 8.97
C HIS A 50 -8.19 5.35 8.33
N PRO A 51 -8.82 6.33 8.97
CA PRO A 51 -8.93 7.68 8.39
C PRO A 51 -7.60 8.31 7.99
N LEU A 52 -6.53 8.04 8.71
CA LEU A 52 -5.22 8.59 8.33
C LEU A 52 -4.79 8.11 6.96
N LEU A 53 -5.08 6.84 6.64
CA LEU A 53 -4.71 6.30 5.33
C LEU A 53 -5.54 6.91 4.21
N GLN A 54 -6.69 7.46 4.54
CA GLN A 54 -7.57 8.07 3.55
C GLN A 54 -7.34 9.56 3.38
N THR A 55 -6.67 10.20 4.33
CA THR A 55 -6.57 11.66 4.32
C THR A 55 -5.15 12.19 4.21
N LYS A 56 -4.14 11.38 4.52
CA LYS A 56 -2.76 11.82 4.50
C LYS A 56 -1.92 10.93 3.60
N PRO A 57 -0.88 11.50 2.97
CA PRO A 57 0.07 10.66 2.22
C PRO A 57 0.78 9.70 3.15
N HIS A 58 1.13 8.53 2.61
CA HIS A 58 1.95 7.59 3.36
C HIS A 58 3.17 7.22 2.55
N VAL A 59 4.28 6.94 3.26
CA VAL A 59 5.47 6.38 2.64
C VAL A 59 5.51 4.91 3.02
N ALA A 60 5.87 4.06 2.06
CA ALA A 60 5.96 2.63 2.27
C ALA A 60 7.41 2.19 2.22
N PHE A 61 7.80 1.38 3.20
CA PHE A 61 9.14 0.80 3.27
C PHE A 61 9.07 -0.70 3.25
N LYS A 62 9.97 -1.30 2.47
CA LYS A 62 10.20 -2.73 2.55
C LYS A 62 11.12 -2.98 3.74
N VAL A 63 10.73 -3.91 4.61
CA VAL A 63 11.47 -4.22 5.83
C VAL A 63 11.73 -5.71 5.90
N ASP A 64 12.69 -6.08 6.75
CA ASP A 64 13.03 -7.50 6.95
C ASP A 64 11.96 -8.23 7.72
N SER A 65 11.29 -7.55 8.65
CA SER A 65 10.29 -8.17 9.51
C SER A 65 9.26 -7.12 9.90
N ILE A 66 8.01 -7.36 9.50
CA ILE A 66 6.91 -6.48 9.90
C ILE A 66 6.68 -6.61 11.40
N ASP A 67 6.80 -7.83 11.95
CA ASP A 67 6.59 -8.01 13.37
C ASP A 67 7.51 -7.12 14.21
N GLU A 68 8.76 -6.97 13.78
CA GLU A 68 9.69 -6.09 14.47
C GLU A 68 9.39 -4.62 14.20
N ALA A 69 9.02 -4.30 12.96
CA ALA A 69 8.78 -2.92 12.59
C ALA A 69 7.61 -2.30 13.34
N ILE A 70 6.58 -3.10 13.64
CA ILE A 70 5.38 -2.56 14.29
C ILE A 70 5.40 -2.71 15.81
N ARG A 71 6.42 -3.38 16.36
CA ARG A 71 6.46 -3.63 17.80
C ARG A 71 6.48 -2.32 18.57
N GLY A 72 5.53 -2.16 19.51
CA GLY A 72 5.45 -0.96 20.32
C GLY A 72 4.93 0.26 19.59
N LYS A 73 4.44 0.09 18.36
CA LYS A 73 3.92 1.20 17.58
C LYS A 73 2.41 1.18 17.57
N ASN A 74 1.83 2.31 17.15
CA ASN A 74 0.39 2.43 17.03
C ASN A 74 -0.05 1.88 15.67
N VAL A 75 -0.53 0.64 15.66
CA VAL A 75 -0.88 -0.04 14.42
C VAL A 75 -2.25 0.43 13.95
N ILE A 76 -2.33 0.92 12.72
CA ILE A 76 -3.58 1.36 12.12
C ILE A 76 -4.05 0.46 10.97
N LEU A 77 -3.22 -0.49 10.57
CA LEU A 77 -3.59 -1.53 9.61
C LEU A 77 -2.84 -2.78 10.02
N GLU A 78 -3.58 -3.77 10.51
CA GLU A 78 -2.99 -5.01 10.99
C GLU A 78 -2.36 -5.78 9.84
N PRO A 79 -1.29 -6.55 10.12
CA PRO A 79 -0.62 -7.29 9.04
C PRO A 79 -1.57 -8.21 8.29
N TYR A 80 -1.49 -8.17 6.98
CA TYR A 80 -2.28 -9.05 6.13
C TYR A 80 -1.56 -9.23 4.78
N PHE A 81 -2.05 -10.16 3.98
CA PHE A 81 -1.47 -10.46 2.67
C PHE A 81 -2.44 -10.04 1.58
N PRO A 82 -2.18 -8.90 0.91
CA PRO A 82 -2.99 -8.54 -0.28
C PRO A 82 -2.90 -9.60 -1.37
N PHE A 83 -1.74 -10.24 -1.48
CA PHE A 83 -1.57 -11.40 -2.34
C PHE A 83 -0.43 -12.24 -1.77
N GLU A 84 -0.30 -13.45 -2.28
CA GLU A 84 0.65 -14.41 -1.73
C GLU A 84 2.07 -13.87 -1.79
N GLY A 85 2.80 -13.99 -0.68
CA GLY A 85 4.19 -13.58 -0.63
C GLY A 85 4.41 -12.10 -0.39
N PHE A 86 3.34 -11.35 -0.15
CA PHE A 86 3.44 -9.89 0.01
C PHE A 86 2.63 -9.48 1.24
N LYS A 87 3.33 -9.19 2.34
CA LYS A 87 2.70 -8.88 3.62
C LYS A 87 2.76 -7.39 3.87
N VAL A 88 1.68 -6.81 4.38
CA VAL A 88 1.55 -5.36 4.55
C VAL A 88 1.00 -5.05 5.93
N ALA A 89 1.48 -3.96 6.51
CA ALA A 89 0.94 -3.39 7.73
C ALA A 89 1.19 -1.89 7.71
N ALA A 90 0.52 -1.15 8.59
CA ALA A 90 0.75 0.28 8.68
C ALA A 90 0.63 0.74 10.12
N ILE A 91 1.40 1.78 10.45
CA ILE A 91 1.39 2.41 11.77
C ILE A 91 1.13 3.90 11.63
N GLU A 92 0.83 4.53 12.75
CA GLU A 92 0.77 5.97 12.84
C GLU A 92 2.00 6.44 13.62
N GLU A 93 2.71 7.41 13.09
CA GLU A 93 3.87 7.97 13.77
C GLU A 93 3.82 9.49 13.61
N ASN A 94 3.71 10.19 14.73
CA ASN A 94 3.65 11.65 14.76
C ASN A 94 2.52 12.19 13.87
N GLY A 95 1.42 11.45 13.79
CA GLY A 95 0.27 11.88 13.02
C GLY A 95 0.32 11.50 11.56
N TRP A 96 1.31 10.74 11.12
CA TRP A 96 1.47 10.33 9.73
C TRP A 96 1.39 8.83 9.58
N PRO A 97 0.74 8.34 8.52
CA PRO A 97 0.70 6.90 8.27
C PRO A 97 1.99 6.43 7.60
N ILE A 98 2.51 5.31 8.07
CA ILE A 98 3.69 4.70 7.49
C ILE A 98 3.37 3.24 7.22
N GLU A 99 3.59 2.79 5.98
CA GLU A 99 3.29 1.43 5.57
C GLU A 99 4.56 0.60 5.56
N PHE A 100 4.45 -0.65 5.99
CA PHE A 100 5.57 -1.59 5.94
C PHE A 100 5.20 -2.76 5.04
N ILE A 101 6.19 -3.24 4.29
CA ILE A 101 6.02 -4.35 3.37
C ILE A 101 7.10 -5.38 3.66
N GLU A 102 6.69 -6.62 3.79
CA GLU A 102 7.63 -7.73 3.97
C GLU A 102 7.39 -8.73 2.85
N THR A 103 8.39 -8.89 1.96
CA THR A 103 8.23 -9.76 0.80
C THR A 103 9.59 -10.18 0.29
N SER A 104 9.65 -11.37 -0.31
CA SER A 104 10.82 -11.82 -1.03
C SER A 104 10.65 -11.68 -2.54
N LEU A 105 9.52 -11.13 -2.99
CA LEU A 105 9.27 -10.94 -4.41
C LEU A 105 10.16 -9.81 -4.95
N SER A 106 10.55 -9.94 -6.22
CA SER A 106 11.35 -8.91 -6.87
C SER A 106 10.46 -7.74 -7.27
N GLU A 107 11.11 -6.61 -7.57
CA GLU A 107 10.40 -5.43 -8.08
C GLU A 107 9.61 -5.78 -9.33
N GLU A 108 10.21 -6.56 -10.22
CA GLU A 108 9.54 -6.94 -11.45
C GLU A 108 8.30 -7.78 -11.17
N GLU A 109 8.40 -8.69 -10.21
CA GLU A 109 7.25 -9.52 -9.84
C GLU A 109 6.13 -8.69 -9.23
N ILE A 110 6.50 -7.69 -8.43
CA ILE A 110 5.51 -6.86 -7.76
C ILE A 110 4.85 -5.90 -8.75
N TRP A 111 5.63 -5.19 -9.54
CA TRP A 111 5.13 -4.07 -10.32
C TRP A 111 4.70 -4.42 -11.73
N GLY A 112 5.22 -5.52 -12.28
CA GLY A 112 4.93 -5.84 -13.66
C GLY A 112 4.44 -7.24 -13.89
N GLY A 113 4.33 -8.03 -12.84
CA GLY A 113 4.08 -9.45 -13.02
C GLY A 113 2.69 -9.89 -12.65
N SER A 114 2.52 -11.21 -12.70
CA SER A 114 1.25 -11.84 -12.43
C SER A 114 0.86 -11.76 -10.96
N ALA A 115 1.77 -11.38 -10.07
CA ALA A 115 1.44 -11.25 -8.66
C ALA A 115 0.31 -10.25 -8.42
N TYR A 116 0.18 -9.26 -9.31
CA TYR A 116 -0.88 -8.28 -9.22
C TYR A 116 -2.27 -8.88 -9.40
N LYS A 117 -2.38 -9.97 -10.12
CA LYS A 117 -3.68 -10.46 -10.55
C LYS A 117 -4.59 -10.82 -9.39
N ASN A 118 -4.01 -11.22 -8.28
CA ASN A 118 -4.81 -11.66 -7.14
C ASN A 118 -4.77 -10.69 -5.98
N SER A 119 -4.31 -9.47 -6.24
CA SER A 119 -4.16 -8.46 -5.19
C SER A 119 -5.50 -7.83 -4.88
N VAL A 120 -5.79 -7.65 -3.58
CA VAL A 120 -6.98 -6.89 -3.19
C VAL A 120 -6.70 -5.40 -3.18
N ILE A 121 -5.42 -5.00 -3.15
CA ILE A 121 -5.05 -3.58 -3.19
C ILE A 121 -4.70 -3.17 -4.61
N TYR A 122 -4.07 -4.07 -5.36
CA TYR A 122 -3.63 -3.80 -6.73
C TYR A 122 -4.32 -4.77 -7.68
N PRO A 123 -5.63 -4.63 -7.85
CA PRO A 123 -6.33 -5.55 -8.76
C PRO A 123 -5.82 -5.39 -10.17
N GLU A 124 -5.92 -6.48 -10.93
CA GLU A 124 -5.48 -6.44 -12.32
C GLU A 124 -6.34 -5.45 -13.08
N SER A 125 -5.68 -4.61 -13.86
CA SER A 125 -6.40 -3.54 -14.55
C SER A 125 -6.92 -3.95 -15.92
N GLU A 126 -6.49 -5.06 -16.45
CA GLU A 126 -6.84 -5.50 -17.78
C GLU A 126 -6.38 -4.55 -18.82
#